data_8e19b9f57ca6c9c07c598c7df9f63645
#
_entry.id   8e19b9f57ca6c9c07c598c7df9f63645
#
_cell.length_a   1.000
_cell.length_b   1.000
_cell.length_c   1.000
_cell.angle_alpha   90.00
_cell.angle_beta   90.00
_cell.angle_gamma   90.00
#
_symmetry.space_group_name_H-M   'P 1'
#
loop_
_entity.id
_entity.type
_entity.pdbx_description
1 polymer ?
#
loop_
_entity_poly.entity_id
_entity_poly.type
_entity_poly.pdbx_seq_one_letter_code
_entity_poly.pdbx_strand_id
1 'polypeptide(L)'
;MKTTMTLCAAAVMAISGVAYAAGEHPGHGPHWGYKGDTGPAAWTKLKPELSACAGKNQSPVNLTGTIDAQLPAVAFNYKAGGTEVVNNGHTIQVNYEAGNGISMDGMQSELKQFPAHTPSENQINGKSFPLEAHLVHADKDGDLAVVSVVFDLGPSNPAVGAAWGQMPKAEGKAALPAKVSAKGLLPANRDYYRYNGSLTTPPCSEGVRWVVMKKPMTISKE
;
A
#
# COMPACT_ATOMS: atom_id res chain seq x y z
N MET A 1 -28.35 -25.18 -56.84
CA MET A 1 -27.87 -25.41 -55.47
C MET A 1 -27.18 -24.14 -55.02
N LYS A 2 -27.82 -23.36 -54.15
CA LYS A 2 -27.22 -22.13 -53.57
C LYS A 2 -26.78 -22.45 -52.16
N THR A 3 -25.46 -22.37 -51.92
CA THR A 3 -24.85 -22.63 -50.61
C THR A 3 -24.78 -21.30 -49.86
N THR A 4 -25.52 -21.21 -48.77
CA THR A 4 -25.51 -20.05 -47.87
C THR A 4 -24.38 -20.21 -46.87
N MET A 5 -23.38 -19.34 -46.89
CA MET A 5 -22.34 -19.26 -45.90
C MET A 5 -22.82 -18.40 -44.72
N THR A 6 -22.98 -19.04 -43.56
CA THR A 6 -23.28 -18.37 -42.29
C THR A 6 -21.99 -17.84 -41.69
N LEU A 7 -21.86 -16.51 -41.61
CA LEU A 7 -20.76 -15.86 -40.88
C LEU A 7 -21.10 -15.93 -39.37
N CYS A 8 -20.25 -16.65 -38.60
CA CYS A 8 -20.24 -16.53 -37.15
C CYS A 8 -19.41 -15.29 -36.77
N ALA A 9 -20.10 -14.25 -36.30
CA ALA A 9 -19.44 -13.11 -35.68
C ALA A 9 -18.97 -13.51 -34.26
N ALA A 10 -17.65 -13.63 -34.05
CA ALA A 10 -17.06 -13.76 -32.73
C ALA A 10 -17.05 -12.41 -32.04
N ALA A 11 -17.88 -12.26 -31.01
CA ALA A 11 -17.84 -11.09 -30.13
C ALA A 11 -16.61 -11.17 -29.26
N VAL A 12 -15.62 -10.33 -29.52
CA VAL A 12 -14.47 -10.11 -28.64
C VAL A 12 -14.95 -9.24 -27.50
N MET A 13 -15.18 -9.84 -26.32
CA MET A 13 -15.37 -9.07 -25.09
C MET A 13 -14.00 -8.48 -24.71
N ALA A 14 -13.88 -7.17 -24.84
CA ALA A 14 -12.78 -6.41 -24.29
C ALA A 14 -12.93 -6.42 -22.75
N ILE A 15 -12.10 -7.20 -22.07
CA ILE A 15 -11.94 -7.13 -20.64
C ILE A 15 -11.19 -5.83 -20.36
N SER A 16 -11.92 -4.82 -19.87
CA SER A 16 -11.34 -3.57 -19.39
C SER A 16 -10.58 -3.87 -18.10
N GLY A 17 -9.29 -4.17 -18.21
CA GLY A 17 -8.39 -4.23 -17.08
C GLY A 17 -8.35 -2.85 -16.42
N VAL A 18 -8.88 -2.75 -15.20
CA VAL A 18 -8.68 -1.57 -14.36
C VAL A 18 -7.21 -1.55 -13.95
N ALA A 19 -6.40 -0.87 -14.74
CA ALA A 19 -5.05 -0.54 -14.34
C ALA A 19 -5.15 0.40 -13.14
N TYR A 20 -4.72 -0.07 -11.96
CA TYR A 20 -4.37 0.80 -10.85
C TYR A 20 -3.08 1.55 -11.23
N ALA A 21 -3.22 2.47 -12.15
CA ALA A 21 -2.21 3.47 -12.37
C ALA A 21 -2.24 4.42 -11.17
N ALA A 22 -1.12 4.59 -10.51
CA ALA A 22 -0.82 5.84 -9.84
C ALA A 22 -0.76 6.91 -10.95
N GLY A 23 -1.94 7.33 -11.41
CA GLY A 23 -2.11 8.17 -12.58
C GLY A 23 -1.96 9.63 -12.19
N GLU A 24 -1.13 10.31 -12.91
CA GLU A 24 -1.16 11.76 -13.08
C GLU A 24 -2.59 12.16 -13.44
N HIS A 25 -3.26 12.92 -12.58
CA HIS A 25 -4.54 13.55 -12.88
C HIS A 25 -4.33 15.03 -13.18
N PRO A 26 -4.40 15.44 -14.44
CA PRO A 26 -4.69 16.82 -14.76
C PRO A 26 -6.21 17.00 -14.73
N GLY A 27 -6.77 17.50 -13.64
CA GLY A 27 -8.21 17.73 -13.60
C GLY A 27 -8.71 18.37 -12.32
N HIS A 28 -9.11 19.62 -12.43
CA HIS A 28 -9.67 20.51 -11.43
C HIS A 28 -10.90 19.92 -10.70
N GLY A 29 -10.65 19.22 -9.60
CA GLY A 29 -11.62 18.89 -8.56
C GLY A 29 -10.99 19.17 -7.21
N PRO A 30 -11.75 19.27 -6.11
CA PRO A 30 -11.15 19.49 -4.81
C PRO A 30 -10.12 18.41 -4.52
N HIS A 31 -8.87 18.87 -4.44
CA HIS A 31 -7.74 18.00 -4.13
C HIS A 31 -7.87 17.57 -2.67
N TRP A 32 -7.84 16.28 -2.37
CA TRP A 32 -7.86 15.80 -0.99
C TRP A 32 -6.52 16.07 -0.30
N GLY A 33 -6.54 16.23 0.99
CA GLY A 33 -5.36 16.42 1.83
C GLY A 33 -5.54 15.79 3.20
N TYR A 34 -4.65 16.12 4.11
CA TYR A 34 -4.68 15.58 5.48
C TYR A 34 -5.16 16.60 6.53
N LYS A 35 -5.52 17.84 6.12
CA LYS A 35 -5.89 18.91 7.06
C LYS A 35 -7.08 19.72 6.55
N GLY A 36 -7.81 20.34 7.50
CA GLY A 36 -8.89 21.28 7.20
C GLY A 36 -10.01 20.64 6.36
N ASP A 37 -10.57 21.45 5.46
CA ASP A 37 -11.73 21.09 4.64
C ASP A 37 -11.46 20.02 3.58
N THR A 38 -10.22 19.65 3.38
CA THR A 38 -9.79 18.57 2.48
C THR A 38 -9.25 17.34 3.23
N GLY A 39 -9.26 17.37 4.57
CA GLY A 39 -8.77 16.29 5.43
C GLY A 39 -9.70 15.08 5.51
N PRO A 40 -9.28 14.02 6.21
CA PRO A 40 -9.99 12.72 6.26
C PRO A 40 -11.46 12.82 6.62
N ALA A 41 -11.84 13.71 7.54
CA ALA A 41 -13.24 13.92 7.95
C ALA A 41 -14.13 14.52 6.84
N ALA A 42 -13.52 15.08 5.80
CA ALA A 42 -14.21 15.71 4.70
C ALA A 42 -14.16 14.89 3.39
N TRP A 43 -13.31 13.86 3.28
CA TRP A 43 -13.07 13.14 2.02
C TRP A 43 -14.34 12.69 1.31
N THR A 44 -15.32 12.13 2.04
CA THR A 44 -16.60 11.68 1.47
C THR A 44 -17.45 12.79 0.85
N LYS A 45 -17.17 14.06 1.22
CA LYS A 45 -17.89 15.24 0.73
C LYS A 45 -17.20 15.90 -0.45
N LEU A 46 -15.95 15.55 -0.73
CA LEU A 46 -15.16 16.17 -1.79
C LEU A 46 -15.64 15.74 -3.18
N LYS A 47 -15.95 14.46 -3.35
CA LYS A 47 -16.41 13.87 -4.62
C LYS A 47 -17.25 12.62 -4.37
N PRO A 48 -18.24 12.30 -5.23
CA PRO A 48 -19.05 11.07 -5.12
C PRO A 48 -18.20 9.79 -5.13
N GLU A 49 -17.10 9.77 -5.88
CA GLU A 49 -16.19 8.63 -6.01
C GLU A 49 -15.47 8.31 -4.71
N LEU A 50 -15.47 9.24 -3.73
CA LEU A 50 -14.87 9.06 -2.41
C LEU A 50 -15.88 8.60 -1.35
N SER A 51 -17.08 8.20 -1.75
CA SER A 51 -18.14 7.70 -0.83
C SER A 51 -17.67 6.49 0.01
N ALA A 52 -16.77 5.67 -0.52
CA ALA A 52 -16.20 4.54 0.21
C ALA A 52 -15.43 4.97 1.48
N CYS A 53 -14.97 6.23 1.58
CA CYS A 53 -14.33 6.75 2.80
C CYS A 53 -15.28 6.86 4.01
N ALA A 54 -16.60 6.67 3.82
CA ALA A 54 -17.58 6.50 4.90
C ALA A 54 -17.95 5.02 5.13
N GLY A 55 -17.20 4.09 4.59
CA GLY A 55 -17.41 2.66 4.75
C GLY A 55 -17.31 2.20 6.21
N LYS A 56 -17.65 0.94 6.44
CA LYS A 56 -17.69 0.37 7.80
C LYS A 56 -16.41 -0.41 8.17
N ASN A 57 -15.61 -0.78 7.18
CA ASN A 57 -14.36 -1.52 7.36
C ASN A 57 -13.17 -0.67 6.92
N GLN A 58 -13.07 0.52 7.48
CA GLN A 58 -12.05 1.50 7.12
C GLN A 58 -10.73 1.27 7.89
N SER A 59 -9.63 1.65 7.25
CA SER A 59 -8.29 1.75 7.84
C SER A 59 -7.87 3.23 7.87
N PRO A 60 -6.96 3.62 8.78
CA PRO A 60 -6.26 2.81 9.77
C PRO A 60 -7.10 2.45 11.00
N VAL A 61 -6.58 1.55 11.85
CA VAL A 61 -7.24 1.13 13.09
C VAL A 61 -6.32 1.24 14.30
N ASN A 62 -6.92 1.30 15.50
CA ASN A 62 -6.21 1.03 16.74
C ASN A 62 -6.39 -0.45 17.10
N LEU A 63 -5.33 -1.22 17.00
CA LEU A 63 -5.32 -2.66 17.30
C LEU A 63 -5.39 -2.89 18.80
N THR A 64 -6.60 -3.13 19.30
CA THR A 64 -6.91 -3.42 20.70
C THR A 64 -7.84 -4.63 20.79
N GLY A 65 -7.87 -5.32 21.94
CA GLY A 65 -8.77 -6.45 22.14
C GLY A 65 -8.57 -7.58 21.14
N THR A 66 -7.33 -7.82 20.74
CA THR A 66 -7.00 -8.85 19.75
C THR A 66 -7.26 -10.25 20.29
N ILE A 67 -7.69 -11.15 19.40
CA ILE A 67 -7.92 -12.57 19.71
C ILE A 67 -6.64 -13.33 19.35
N ASP A 68 -6.12 -14.14 20.26
CA ASP A 68 -5.01 -15.04 19.96
C ASP A 68 -5.47 -16.14 18.99
N ALA A 69 -4.73 -16.27 17.89
CA ALA A 69 -4.99 -17.26 16.86
C ALA A 69 -3.68 -17.83 16.31
N GLN A 70 -3.73 -19.10 15.89
CA GLN A 70 -2.65 -19.75 15.15
C GLN A 70 -2.73 -19.31 13.68
N LEU A 71 -2.22 -18.13 13.38
CA LEU A 71 -2.24 -17.59 12.02
C LEU A 71 -1.18 -18.29 11.15
N PRO A 72 -1.49 -18.61 9.88
CA PRO A 72 -0.51 -19.15 8.94
C PRO A 72 0.64 -18.18 8.73
N ALA A 73 1.85 -18.71 8.53
CA ALA A 73 3.01 -17.87 8.22
C ALA A 73 2.83 -17.18 6.87
N VAL A 74 3.16 -15.89 6.82
CA VAL A 74 3.28 -15.16 5.55
C VAL A 74 4.64 -15.47 4.94
N ALA A 75 4.66 -16.01 3.73
CA ALA A 75 5.89 -16.22 2.98
C ALA A 75 6.28 -14.94 2.23
N PHE A 76 7.45 -14.39 2.54
CA PHE A 76 7.98 -13.17 1.92
C PHE A 76 9.03 -13.52 0.87
N ASN A 77 8.79 -13.18 -0.40
CA ASN A 77 9.72 -13.34 -1.49
C ASN A 77 10.18 -11.95 -1.97
N TYR A 78 11.04 -11.29 -1.19
CA TYR A 78 11.56 -9.97 -1.51
C TYR A 78 13.05 -10.06 -1.86
N LYS A 79 13.36 -9.65 -3.09
CA LYS A 79 14.68 -9.32 -3.59
C LYS A 79 14.86 -7.81 -3.63
N ALA A 80 16.03 -7.32 -3.98
CA ALA A 80 16.23 -5.91 -4.26
C ALA A 80 15.48 -5.54 -5.55
N GLY A 81 14.45 -4.71 -5.43
CA GLY A 81 13.52 -4.37 -6.51
C GLY A 81 12.94 -2.96 -6.42
N GLY A 82 13.23 -2.22 -5.35
CA GLY A 82 12.87 -0.79 -5.24
C GLY A 82 13.80 0.03 -6.12
N THR A 83 13.26 0.67 -7.17
CA THR A 83 14.04 1.33 -8.22
C THR A 83 13.90 2.83 -8.26
N GLU A 84 12.81 3.35 -7.72
CA GLU A 84 12.44 4.75 -7.82
C GLU A 84 11.75 5.19 -6.53
N VAL A 85 12.12 6.37 -6.03
CA VAL A 85 11.38 7.05 -4.97
C VAL A 85 10.55 8.17 -5.57
N VAL A 86 9.29 8.26 -5.15
CA VAL A 86 8.31 9.23 -5.63
C VAL A 86 7.78 10.05 -4.47
N ASN A 87 7.80 11.36 -4.64
CA ASN A 87 6.99 12.29 -3.85
C ASN A 87 5.77 12.67 -4.69
N ASN A 88 4.59 12.21 -4.32
CA ASN A 88 3.36 12.48 -5.05
C ASN A 88 2.51 13.60 -4.44
N GLY A 89 3.10 14.41 -3.54
CA GLY A 89 2.41 15.48 -2.82
C GLY A 89 1.64 15.01 -1.57
N HIS A 90 1.36 13.71 -1.45
CA HIS A 90 0.63 13.12 -0.32
C HIS A 90 1.50 12.20 0.53
N THR A 91 2.40 11.47 -0.10
CA THR A 91 3.30 10.53 0.56
C THR A 91 4.60 10.37 -0.22
N ILE A 92 5.59 9.81 0.45
CA ILE A 92 6.82 9.32 -0.16
C ILE A 92 6.68 7.82 -0.31
N GLN A 93 6.84 7.33 -1.54
CA GLN A 93 6.74 5.90 -1.84
C GLN A 93 7.92 5.42 -2.66
N VAL A 94 8.24 4.14 -2.53
CA VAL A 94 9.21 3.45 -3.40
C VAL A 94 8.45 2.51 -4.32
N ASN A 95 8.61 2.70 -5.62
CA ASN A 95 8.06 1.81 -6.64
C ASN A 95 8.91 0.55 -6.75
N TYR A 96 8.27 -0.60 -6.96
CA TYR A 96 8.91 -1.89 -6.90
C TYR A 96 8.76 -2.67 -8.21
N GLU A 97 9.84 -3.34 -8.62
CA GLU A 97 9.83 -4.22 -9.80
C GLU A 97 9.02 -5.50 -9.56
N ALA A 98 8.44 -6.03 -10.62
CA ALA A 98 7.76 -7.32 -10.63
C ALA A 98 8.64 -8.49 -10.14
N GLY A 99 8.00 -9.58 -9.72
CA GLY A 99 8.67 -10.78 -9.22
C GLY A 99 9.05 -10.71 -7.73
N ASN A 100 8.52 -9.73 -7.00
CA ASN A 100 8.62 -9.58 -5.56
C ASN A 100 7.22 -9.68 -4.97
N GLY A 101 7.05 -10.32 -3.83
CA GLY A 101 5.70 -10.43 -3.27
C GLY A 101 5.60 -11.29 -2.03
N ILE A 102 4.36 -11.62 -1.69
CA ILE A 102 4.00 -12.49 -0.56
C ILE A 102 3.10 -13.63 -1.03
N SER A 103 3.14 -14.73 -0.26
CA SER A 103 2.11 -15.76 -0.30
C SER A 103 1.46 -15.89 1.07
N MET A 104 0.13 -15.79 1.08
CA MET A 104 -0.69 -15.86 2.30
C MET A 104 -2.06 -16.44 1.95
N ASP A 105 -2.55 -17.40 2.74
CA ASP A 105 -3.88 -18.02 2.56
C ASP A 105 -4.15 -18.57 1.14
N GLY A 106 -3.13 -19.12 0.49
CA GLY A 106 -3.23 -19.61 -0.87
C GLY A 106 -3.18 -18.52 -1.96
N MET A 107 -3.19 -17.25 -1.58
CA MET A 107 -2.99 -16.11 -2.50
C MET A 107 -1.50 -15.83 -2.70
N GLN A 108 -1.15 -15.48 -3.93
CA GLN A 108 0.12 -14.88 -4.28
C GLN A 108 -0.12 -13.43 -4.72
N SER A 109 0.50 -12.49 -4.04
CA SER A 109 0.33 -11.07 -4.32
C SER A 109 1.67 -10.42 -4.54
N GLU A 110 1.77 -9.60 -5.58
CA GLU A 110 2.97 -8.94 -6.03
C GLU A 110 3.13 -7.58 -5.36
N LEU A 111 4.33 -7.30 -4.84
CA LEU A 111 4.66 -6.00 -4.25
C LEU A 111 4.72 -4.94 -5.34
N LYS A 112 3.88 -3.93 -5.23
CA LYS A 112 3.81 -2.81 -6.16
C LYS A 112 4.64 -1.62 -5.70
N GLN A 113 4.48 -1.25 -4.42
CA GLN A 113 5.14 -0.09 -3.83
C GLN A 113 5.11 -0.18 -2.30
N PHE A 114 5.92 0.66 -1.65
CA PHE A 114 5.77 0.91 -0.22
C PHE A 114 5.80 2.42 0.08
N PRO A 115 4.65 3.05 0.34
CA PRO A 115 4.56 4.36 0.95
C PRO A 115 4.91 4.32 2.44
N ALA A 116 5.27 5.49 2.98
CA ALA A 116 5.52 5.67 4.40
C ALA A 116 4.74 6.86 4.96
N HIS A 117 4.36 6.72 6.22
CA HIS A 117 3.52 7.66 6.96
C HIS A 117 4.20 8.06 8.27
N THR A 118 4.16 9.35 8.60
CA THR A 118 4.69 9.90 9.86
C THR A 118 3.70 10.89 10.46
N PRO A 119 3.21 10.66 11.70
CA PRO A 119 3.36 9.45 12.51
C PRO A 119 2.66 8.24 11.87
N SER A 120 2.77 7.06 12.52
CA SER A 120 2.04 5.86 12.08
C SER A 120 0.53 6.11 12.00
N GLU A 121 -0.10 5.54 10.99
CA GLU A 121 -1.55 5.59 10.82
C GLU A 121 -2.24 4.55 11.72
N ASN A 122 -1.77 3.30 11.71
CA ASN A 122 -2.22 2.31 12.68
C ASN A 122 -1.63 2.58 14.07
N GLN A 123 -2.40 2.21 15.08
CA GLN A 123 -1.97 2.21 16.48
C GLN A 123 -1.98 0.79 17.03
N ILE A 124 -1.12 0.51 17.99
CA ILE A 124 -1.11 -0.75 18.74
C ILE A 124 -1.34 -0.41 20.21
N ASN A 125 -2.48 -0.82 20.76
CA ASN A 125 -2.92 -0.49 22.13
C ASN A 125 -2.85 1.02 22.43
N GLY A 126 -3.29 1.85 21.48
CA GLY A 126 -3.29 3.31 21.59
C GLY A 126 -1.93 3.98 21.36
N LYS A 127 -0.86 3.22 21.15
CA LYS A 127 0.47 3.77 20.83
C LYS A 127 0.56 4.05 19.35
N SER A 128 0.88 5.29 18.98
CA SER A 128 1.39 5.67 17.66
C SER A 128 2.93 5.56 17.63
N PHE A 129 3.47 5.33 16.44
CA PHE A 129 4.91 5.18 16.19
C PHE A 129 5.41 6.33 15.33
N PRO A 130 6.71 6.67 15.39
CA PRO A 130 7.30 7.73 14.58
C PRO A 130 7.12 7.55 13.07
N LEU A 131 7.15 6.30 12.57
CA LEU A 131 6.99 5.98 11.16
C LEU A 131 6.24 4.66 10.99
N GLU A 132 5.49 4.54 9.91
CA GLU A 132 4.89 3.30 9.43
C GLU A 132 5.13 3.16 7.92
N ALA A 133 5.59 2.00 7.49
CA ALA A 133 5.70 1.64 6.07
C ALA A 133 4.60 0.66 5.69
N HIS A 134 3.91 0.92 4.59
CA HIS A 134 2.88 0.05 4.03
C HIS A 134 3.40 -0.63 2.76
N LEU A 135 3.72 -1.91 2.82
CA LEU A 135 4.13 -2.68 1.66
C LEU A 135 2.85 -3.15 0.94
N VAL A 136 2.51 -2.47 -0.14
CA VAL A 136 1.25 -2.67 -0.87
C VAL A 136 1.42 -3.73 -1.94
N HIS A 137 0.61 -4.77 -1.86
CA HIS A 137 0.61 -5.89 -2.80
C HIS A 137 -0.74 -5.99 -3.52
N ALA A 138 -0.69 -6.46 -4.76
CA ALA A 138 -1.88 -6.82 -5.51
C ALA A 138 -1.72 -8.22 -6.10
N ASP A 139 -2.78 -9.02 -6.07
CA ASP A 139 -2.81 -10.29 -6.77
C ASP A 139 -3.22 -10.12 -8.25
N LYS A 140 -3.36 -11.25 -8.96
CA LYS A 140 -3.74 -11.26 -10.38
C LYS A 140 -5.15 -10.72 -10.66
N ASP A 141 -6.03 -10.71 -9.67
CA ASP A 141 -7.41 -10.25 -9.76
C ASP A 141 -7.56 -8.80 -9.28
N GLY A 142 -6.46 -8.21 -8.76
CA GLY A 142 -6.41 -6.84 -8.24
C GLY A 142 -6.77 -6.74 -6.76
N ASP A 143 -6.97 -7.86 -6.07
CA ASP A 143 -7.19 -7.89 -4.62
C ASP A 143 -5.93 -7.43 -3.89
N LEU A 144 -6.13 -6.57 -2.89
CA LEU A 144 -5.03 -5.93 -2.18
C LEU A 144 -4.70 -6.62 -0.85
N ALA A 145 -3.40 -6.72 -0.59
CA ALA A 145 -2.86 -7.04 0.72
C ALA A 145 -1.80 -6.01 1.11
N VAL A 146 -1.83 -5.54 2.34
CA VAL A 146 -0.85 -4.59 2.86
C VAL A 146 -0.12 -5.19 4.05
N VAL A 147 1.20 -5.22 3.97
CA VAL A 147 2.06 -5.52 5.13
C VAL A 147 2.51 -4.20 5.73
N SER A 148 2.05 -3.94 6.95
CA SER A 148 2.43 -2.75 7.71
C SER A 148 3.59 -3.07 8.66
N VAL A 149 4.57 -2.19 8.66
CA VAL A 149 5.70 -2.22 9.57
C VAL A 149 5.82 -0.88 10.26
N VAL A 150 5.72 -0.87 11.57
CA VAL A 150 5.90 0.33 12.40
C VAL A 150 7.35 0.44 12.88
N PHE A 151 7.81 1.67 13.11
CA PHE A 151 9.17 1.96 13.51
C PHE A 151 9.20 2.79 14.79
N ASP A 152 9.99 2.36 15.76
CA ASP A 152 10.38 3.17 16.92
C ASP A 152 11.67 3.95 16.63
N LEU A 153 11.96 4.98 17.44
CA LEU A 153 13.25 5.66 17.39
C LEU A 153 14.36 4.74 17.87
N GLY A 154 15.47 4.75 17.17
CA GLY A 154 16.63 3.91 17.49
C GLY A 154 17.69 3.96 16.39
N PRO A 155 18.47 2.89 16.21
CA PRO A 155 19.41 2.80 15.09
C PRO A 155 18.75 3.01 13.74
N SER A 156 19.45 3.65 12.80
CA SER A 156 18.98 3.89 11.44
C SER A 156 18.67 2.57 10.73
N ASN A 157 17.63 2.59 9.89
CA ASN A 157 17.30 1.49 8.98
C ASN A 157 17.94 1.74 7.61
N PRO A 158 18.86 0.88 7.14
CA PRO A 158 19.56 1.11 5.87
C PRO A 158 18.63 1.15 4.65
N ALA A 159 17.54 0.36 4.65
CA ALA A 159 16.59 0.34 3.54
C ALA A 159 15.77 1.64 3.46
N VAL A 160 15.36 2.18 4.62
CA VAL A 160 14.71 3.49 4.70
C VAL A 160 15.70 4.57 4.29
N GLY A 161 16.90 4.59 4.85
CA GLY A 161 17.92 5.59 4.56
C GLY A 161 18.31 5.66 3.09
N ALA A 162 18.44 4.50 2.42
CA ALA A 162 18.75 4.45 0.99
C ALA A 162 17.64 5.07 0.13
N ALA A 163 16.36 4.88 0.48
CA ALA A 163 15.24 5.47 -0.23
C ALA A 163 15.10 6.98 0.07
N TRP A 164 15.10 7.34 1.35
CA TRP A 164 14.91 8.73 1.78
C TRP A 164 16.06 9.66 1.40
N GLY A 165 17.28 9.15 1.30
CA GLY A 165 18.43 9.93 0.82
C GLY A 165 18.30 10.44 -0.61
N GLN A 166 17.38 9.87 -1.41
CA GLN A 166 17.08 10.29 -2.79
C GLN A 166 15.72 10.96 -2.93
N MET A 167 15.00 11.18 -1.81
CA MET A 167 13.65 11.73 -1.81
C MET A 167 13.59 13.11 -2.47
N PRO A 168 12.72 13.30 -3.51
CA PRO A 168 12.49 14.61 -4.08
C PRO A 168 11.89 15.59 -3.06
N LYS A 169 12.43 16.82 -2.97
CA LYS A 169 11.94 17.86 -2.04
C LYS A 169 10.57 18.44 -2.42
N ALA A 170 10.17 18.28 -3.67
CA ALA A 170 8.86 18.65 -4.21
C ALA A 170 8.28 17.44 -4.92
N GLU A 171 7.02 17.54 -5.36
CA GLU A 171 6.40 16.51 -6.20
C GLU A 171 7.30 16.14 -7.37
N GLY A 172 7.49 14.86 -7.57
CA GLY A 172 8.39 14.31 -8.57
C GLY A 172 8.92 12.95 -8.19
N LYS A 173 9.86 12.46 -8.99
CA LYS A 173 10.46 11.14 -8.83
C LYS A 173 11.97 11.18 -9.03
N ALA A 174 12.68 10.29 -8.35
CA ALA A 174 14.11 10.09 -8.49
C ALA A 174 14.45 8.60 -8.56
N ALA A 175 15.30 8.23 -9.50
CA ALA A 175 15.82 6.87 -9.57
C ALA A 175 16.73 6.62 -8.36
N LEU A 176 16.64 5.42 -7.80
CA LEU A 176 17.54 4.98 -6.74
C LEU A 176 18.86 4.51 -7.35
N PRO A 177 20.02 4.95 -6.82
CA PRO A 177 21.33 4.57 -7.35
C PRO A 177 21.62 3.06 -7.21
N ALA A 178 20.96 2.42 -6.27
CA ALA A 178 20.95 0.98 -6.08
C ALA A 178 19.53 0.53 -5.68
N LYS A 179 19.15 -0.67 -6.14
CA LYS A 179 17.84 -1.23 -5.79
C LYS A 179 17.72 -1.47 -4.29
N VAL A 180 16.65 -0.93 -3.69
CA VAL A 180 16.33 -1.15 -2.28
C VAL A 180 15.57 -2.46 -2.12
N SER A 181 15.85 -3.20 -1.02
CA SER A 181 15.13 -4.42 -0.70
C SER A 181 14.11 -4.19 0.43
N ALA A 182 12.84 -4.42 0.15
CA ALA A 182 11.77 -4.39 1.14
C ALA A 182 11.98 -5.42 2.28
N LYS A 183 12.80 -6.46 2.05
CA LYS A 183 13.22 -7.39 3.11
C LYS A 183 13.87 -6.68 4.29
N GLY A 184 14.60 -5.58 4.04
CA GLY A 184 15.26 -4.78 5.08
C GLY A 184 14.28 -3.98 5.96
N LEU A 185 13.03 -3.86 5.57
CA LEU A 185 11.98 -3.22 6.38
C LEU A 185 11.33 -4.21 7.37
N LEU A 186 11.48 -5.51 7.18
CA LEU A 186 10.78 -6.50 7.96
C LEU A 186 11.55 -6.86 9.24
N PRO A 187 10.89 -6.92 10.43
CA PRO A 187 11.52 -7.41 11.66
C PRO A 187 11.89 -8.89 11.54
N ALA A 188 12.86 -9.36 12.35
CA ALA A 188 13.25 -10.78 12.36
C ALA A 188 12.11 -11.69 12.85
N ASN A 189 11.38 -11.27 13.89
CA ASN A 189 10.15 -11.92 14.31
C ASN A 189 9.04 -11.57 13.33
N ARG A 190 8.36 -12.58 12.78
CA ARG A 190 7.31 -12.44 11.76
C ARG A 190 5.90 -12.55 12.34
N ASP A 191 5.73 -12.53 13.65
CA ASP A 191 4.40 -12.47 14.26
C ASP A 191 3.67 -11.21 13.84
N TYR A 192 2.38 -11.34 13.57
CA TYR A 192 1.58 -10.24 13.05
C TYR A 192 0.17 -10.22 13.62
N TYR A 193 -0.45 -9.05 13.56
CA TYR A 193 -1.89 -8.88 13.66
C TYR A 193 -2.50 -8.95 12.26
N ARG A 194 -3.75 -9.40 12.19
CA ARG A 194 -4.51 -9.50 10.94
C ARG A 194 -5.87 -8.86 11.10
N TYR A 195 -6.27 -8.10 10.11
CA TYR A 195 -7.64 -7.60 9.97
C TYR A 195 -7.96 -7.31 8.48
N ASN A 196 -9.25 -7.17 8.17
CA ASN A 196 -9.71 -6.71 6.87
C ASN A 196 -10.12 -5.24 7.03
N GLY A 197 -9.64 -4.39 6.12
CA GLY A 197 -9.87 -2.97 6.16
C GLY A 197 -9.92 -2.36 4.76
N SER A 198 -9.38 -1.15 4.63
CA SER A 198 -9.39 -0.36 3.40
C SER A 198 -8.01 0.19 3.06
N LEU A 199 -7.91 0.86 1.91
CA LEU A 199 -6.86 1.85 1.70
C LEU A 199 -7.01 2.98 2.73
N THR A 200 -5.88 3.53 3.20
CA THR A 200 -5.85 4.65 4.18
C THR A 200 -5.91 6.02 3.53
N THR A 201 -5.96 6.06 2.21
CA THR A 201 -6.10 7.28 1.40
C THR A 201 -7.24 7.13 0.40
N PRO A 202 -7.83 8.23 -0.09
CA PRO A 202 -8.78 8.16 -1.19
C PRO A 202 -8.29 7.27 -2.35
N PRO A 203 -9.17 6.40 -2.90
CA PRO A 203 -10.63 6.34 -2.72
C PRO A 203 -11.11 5.51 -1.53
N CYS A 204 -10.27 5.11 -0.55
CA CYS A 204 -10.60 4.36 0.66
C CYS A 204 -11.29 3.00 0.39
N SER A 205 -10.95 2.37 -0.72
CA SER A 205 -11.54 1.09 -1.14
C SER A 205 -11.36 0.03 -0.05
N GLU A 206 -12.46 -0.62 0.34
CA GLU A 206 -12.47 -1.73 1.31
C GLU A 206 -12.04 -3.06 0.66
N GLY A 207 -11.90 -4.10 1.47
CA GLY A 207 -11.46 -5.44 1.02
C GLY A 207 -9.95 -5.65 1.09
N VAL A 208 -9.22 -4.70 1.65
CA VAL A 208 -7.76 -4.82 1.84
C VAL A 208 -7.44 -5.76 3.00
N ARG A 209 -6.60 -6.75 2.74
CA ARG A 209 -6.08 -7.67 3.77
C ARG A 209 -4.87 -7.05 4.44
N TRP A 210 -4.98 -6.74 5.73
CA TRP A 210 -3.91 -6.14 6.51
C TRP A 210 -3.15 -7.16 7.33
N VAL A 211 -1.83 -7.08 7.25
CA VAL A 211 -0.85 -7.82 8.04
C VAL A 211 0.02 -6.79 8.76
N VAL A 212 -0.22 -6.55 10.05
CA VAL A 212 0.56 -5.57 10.83
C VAL A 212 1.58 -6.30 11.68
N MET A 213 2.87 -6.07 11.40
CA MET A 213 3.95 -6.75 12.11
C MET A 213 3.96 -6.37 13.59
N LYS A 214 3.99 -7.37 14.50
CA LYS A 214 3.94 -7.14 15.95
C LYS A 214 5.19 -6.45 16.50
N LYS A 215 6.36 -6.70 15.91
CA LYS A 215 7.62 -6.13 16.38
C LYS A 215 7.99 -4.91 15.56
N PRO A 216 8.16 -3.74 16.19
CA PRO A 216 8.67 -2.56 15.51
C PRO A 216 10.08 -2.79 14.96
N MET A 217 10.37 -2.16 13.84
CA MET A 217 11.73 -1.87 13.40
C MET A 217 12.23 -0.58 14.08
N THR A 218 13.43 -0.13 13.75
CA THR A 218 13.95 1.13 14.25
C THR A 218 14.34 2.07 13.12
N ILE A 219 14.27 3.37 13.41
CA ILE A 219 14.68 4.45 12.51
C ILE A 219 15.39 5.53 13.32
N SER A 220 16.43 6.16 12.76
CA SER A 220 17.04 7.34 13.38
C SER A 220 16.13 8.56 13.29
N LYS A 221 16.41 9.55 14.12
CA LYS A 221 15.66 10.80 14.14
C LYS A 221 15.98 11.71 12.95
N GLU A 222 17.19 11.57 12.39
CA GLU A 222 17.70 12.34 11.25
C GLU A 222 17.09 11.89 9.91
#